data_c19cf7a83e06c126caa108bd293c36be
#
_entry.id   c19cf7a83e06c126caa108bd293c36be
#
_cell.length_a   1.000
_cell.length_b   1.000
_cell.length_c   1.000
_cell.angle_alpha   90.00
_cell.angle_beta   90.00
_cell.angle_gamma   90.00
#
_symmetry.space_group_name_H-M   'P 1'
#
loop_
_entity.id
_entity.type
_entity.pdbx_description
1 polymer ?
#
loop_
_entity_poly.entity_id
_entity_poly.type
_entity_poly.pdbx_seq_one_letter_code
_entity_poly.pdbx_strand_id
1 'polypeptide(L)'
;MDISRLSSHYKIRVLTVSDVGIILDLCQQNTVFYEYTEAQPTSEQILDDMKQTPPGIDMSAKYFFGFFEGQDLVAVMDLIDGYPTPEIAYIGFFMMNRQYQGKHIGSAIIGEVADYLRSIGKTAIRLAIDKGNPQSAHFWKKNGFNIIFEADVNGWIKLVAEKPLPERIIAACGNDCSACPRYTTPPFTKTEGTYKELRAEMPVMENKRLLPAGLSRT
;
A
#
# COMPACT_ATOMS: atom_id res chain seq x y z
N MET A 1 -3.53 -2.44 14.78
CA MET A 1 -3.07 -3.16 13.56
C MET A 1 -1.86 -4.03 13.91
N ASP A 2 -1.75 -5.24 13.36
CA ASP A 2 -0.58 -6.13 13.54
C ASP A 2 0.39 -5.93 12.36
N ILE A 3 1.45 -5.13 12.59
CA ILE A 3 2.42 -4.80 11.55
C ILE A 3 3.25 -5.99 11.07
N SER A 4 3.40 -7.06 11.87
CA SER A 4 4.18 -8.23 11.46
C SER A 4 3.60 -8.94 10.23
N ARG A 5 2.33 -8.69 9.93
CA ARG A 5 1.59 -9.25 8.79
C ARG A 5 1.66 -8.41 7.52
N LEU A 6 2.30 -7.23 7.57
CA LEU A 6 2.43 -6.32 6.41
C LEU A 6 3.35 -6.86 5.32
N SER A 7 4.19 -7.85 5.61
CA SER A 7 4.99 -8.56 4.60
C SER A 7 5.13 -10.04 4.97
N SER A 8 5.13 -10.88 3.94
CA SER A 8 5.46 -12.31 4.05
C SER A 8 6.93 -12.59 3.71
N HIS A 9 7.62 -11.64 3.09
CA HIS A 9 9.00 -11.79 2.62
C HIS A 9 10.02 -11.15 3.55
N TYR A 10 9.65 -10.03 4.19
CA TYR A 10 10.56 -9.27 5.04
C TYR A 10 10.12 -9.32 6.50
N LYS A 11 11.10 -9.41 7.39
CA LYS A 11 10.83 -9.24 8.82
C LYS A 11 10.48 -7.79 9.10
N ILE A 12 9.33 -7.55 9.70
CA ILE A 12 8.91 -6.21 10.13
C ILE A 12 9.32 -5.97 11.57
N ARG A 13 9.90 -4.81 11.86
CA ARG A 13 10.26 -4.37 13.20
C ARG A 13 9.98 -2.89 13.39
N VAL A 14 9.31 -2.55 14.50
CA VAL A 14 9.18 -1.14 14.91
C VAL A 14 10.57 -0.54 15.06
N LEU A 15 10.76 0.64 14.52
CA LEU A 15 11.99 1.42 14.63
C LEU A 15 11.90 2.33 15.85
N THR A 16 13.01 2.47 16.55
CA THR A 16 13.14 3.22 17.79
C THR A 16 14.24 4.27 17.68
N VAL A 17 14.42 5.06 18.73
CA VAL A 17 15.51 6.05 18.80
C VAL A 17 16.88 5.43 18.55
N SER A 18 17.11 4.17 18.95
CA SER A 18 18.38 3.47 18.70
C SER A 18 18.63 3.16 17.22
N ASP A 19 17.60 3.23 16.39
CA ASP A 19 17.69 2.94 14.95
C ASP A 19 17.94 4.19 14.09
N VAL A 20 17.97 5.37 14.69
CA VAL A 20 18.12 6.66 13.97
C VAL A 20 19.36 6.65 13.04
N GLY A 21 20.48 6.07 13.47
CA GLY A 21 21.68 5.98 12.64
C GLY A 21 21.47 5.23 11.32
N ILE A 22 20.88 4.04 11.37
CA ILE A 22 20.62 3.24 10.15
C ILE A 22 19.54 3.87 9.25
N ILE A 23 18.58 4.60 9.83
CA ILE A 23 17.58 5.35 9.06
C ILE A 23 18.23 6.54 8.38
N LEU A 24 19.09 7.26 9.09
CA LEU A 24 19.82 8.40 8.53
C LEU A 24 20.71 7.98 7.36
N ASP A 25 21.47 6.88 7.52
CA ASP A 25 22.31 6.33 6.45
C ASP A 25 21.46 5.96 5.21
N LEU A 26 20.28 5.37 5.41
CA LEU A 26 19.35 5.07 4.32
C LEU A 26 18.84 6.35 3.64
N CYS A 27 18.47 7.36 4.41
CA CYS A 27 17.97 8.64 3.90
C CYS A 27 19.04 9.39 3.11
N GLN A 28 20.25 9.48 3.62
CA GLN A 28 21.37 10.19 2.99
C GLN A 28 21.79 9.60 1.63
N GLN A 29 21.54 8.30 1.41
CA GLN A 29 21.77 7.67 0.11
C GLN A 29 20.71 8.04 -0.94
N ASN A 30 19.58 8.63 -0.53
CA ASN A 30 18.45 8.98 -1.38
C ASN A 30 18.40 10.47 -1.73
N THR A 31 19.52 11.03 -2.21
CA THR A 31 19.70 12.46 -2.48
C THR A 31 18.63 13.06 -3.36
N VAL A 32 18.20 12.34 -4.42
CA VAL A 32 17.18 12.82 -5.35
C VAL A 32 15.85 13.12 -4.65
N PHE A 33 15.45 12.34 -3.63
CA PHE A 33 14.24 12.63 -2.86
C PHE A 33 14.34 14.00 -2.18
N TYR A 34 15.49 14.30 -1.57
CA TYR A 34 15.74 15.50 -0.80
C TYR A 34 15.97 16.76 -1.63
N GLU A 35 16.06 16.65 -2.96
CA GLU A 35 16.05 17.81 -3.88
C GLU A 35 14.67 18.47 -3.97
N TYR A 36 13.61 17.75 -3.60
CA TYR A 36 12.21 18.17 -3.74
C TYR A 36 11.50 18.38 -2.40
N THR A 37 12.18 18.16 -1.28
CA THR A 37 11.63 18.37 0.07
C THR A 37 12.30 19.54 0.75
N GLU A 38 11.57 20.21 1.65
CA GLU A 38 12.14 21.26 2.50
C GLU A 38 13.17 20.71 3.49
N ALA A 39 12.83 19.59 4.14
CA ALA A 39 13.65 18.98 5.17
C ALA A 39 14.80 18.17 4.58
N GLN A 40 16.01 18.38 5.12
CA GLN A 40 17.16 17.51 4.85
C GLN A 40 17.23 16.39 5.90
N PRO A 41 17.77 15.21 5.57
CA PRO A 41 17.83 14.10 6.51
C PRO A 41 18.86 14.40 7.62
N THR A 42 18.34 14.71 8.80
CA THR A 42 19.14 14.84 10.04
C THR A 42 18.58 13.90 11.11
N SER A 43 19.39 13.62 12.14
CA SER A 43 18.92 12.80 13.27
C SER A 43 17.73 13.42 13.97
N GLU A 44 17.74 14.75 14.13
CA GLU A 44 16.64 15.51 14.74
C GLU A 44 15.37 15.38 13.92
N GLN A 45 15.44 15.54 12.59
CA GLN A 45 14.28 15.42 11.72
C GLN A 45 13.67 14.01 11.79
N ILE A 46 14.50 12.95 11.78
CA ILE A 46 14.03 11.56 11.91
C ILE A 46 13.33 11.34 13.26
N LEU A 47 13.88 11.87 14.35
CA LEU A 47 13.26 11.79 15.68
C LEU A 47 11.93 12.53 15.75
N ASP A 48 11.83 13.66 15.06
CA ASP A 48 10.56 14.41 14.96
C ASP A 48 9.55 13.66 14.10
N ASP A 49 9.95 13.13 12.96
CA ASP A 49 9.09 12.31 12.09
C ASP A 49 8.52 11.10 12.83
N MET A 50 9.33 10.46 13.69
CA MET A 50 8.87 9.34 14.52
C MET A 50 7.74 9.72 15.49
N LYS A 51 7.66 11.00 15.90
CA LYS A 51 6.72 11.50 16.92
C LYS A 51 5.55 12.29 16.33
N GLN A 52 5.66 12.75 15.08
CA GLN A 52 4.62 13.55 14.46
C GLN A 52 3.45 12.70 14.00
N THR A 53 2.24 13.16 14.27
CA THR A 53 0.98 12.61 13.74
C THR A 53 0.18 13.71 13.06
N PRO A 54 -0.70 13.38 12.12
CA PRO A 54 -1.65 14.34 11.59
C PRO A 54 -2.53 14.93 12.70
N PRO A 55 -3.06 16.16 12.52
CA PRO A 55 -3.92 16.80 13.51
C PRO A 55 -5.09 15.89 13.94
N GLY A 56 -5.25 15.74 15.26
CA GLY A 56 -6.34 14.93 15.85
C GLY A 56 -6.10 13.43 15.86
N ILE A 57 -4.94 12.96 15.41
CA ILE A 57 -4.59 11.53 15.42
C ILE A 57 -3.70 11.23 16.64
N ASP A 58 -4.07 10.21 17.40
CA ASP A 58 -3.31 9.73 18.54
C ASP A 58 -2.08 8.92 18.08
N MET A 59 -0.98 8.97 18.86
CA MET A 59 0.25 8.24 18.58
C MET A 59 0.07 6.72 18.49
N SER A 60 -0.95 6.16 19.13
CA SER A 60 -1.26 4.74 19.04
C SER A 60 -1.69 4.29 17.65
N ALA A 61 -2.12 5.24 16.79
CA ALA A 61 -2.45 4.99 15.39
C ALA A 61 -1.21 5.06 14.45
N LYS A 62 -0.06 5.50 14.96
CA LYS A 62 1.18 5.64 14.19
C LYS A 62 2.05 4.40 14.31
N TYR A 63 2.52 3.93 13.19
CA TYR A 63 3.45 2.81 13.08
C TYR A 63 4.66 3.23 12.24
N PHE A 64 5.81 3.41 12.90
CA PHE A 64 7.08 3.72 12.26
C PHE A 64 7.98 2.48 12.31
N PHE A 65 8.21 1.83 11.17
CA PHE A 65 8.82 0.51 11.13
C PHE A 65 9.71 0.29 9.91
N GLY A 66 10.58 -0.72 10.02
CA GLY A 66 11.46 -1.15 8.94
C GLY A 66 11.14 -2.54 8.43
N PHE A 67 11.42 -2.74 7.14
CA PHE A 67 11.46 -4.04 6.48
C PHE A 67 12.90 -4.54 6.48
N PHE A 68 13.15 -5.74 6.98
CA PHE A 68 14.48 -6.28 7.15
C PHE A 68 14.67 -7.60 6.39
N GLU A 69 15.83 -7.71 5.74
CA GLU A 69 16.37 -8.96 5.21
C GLU A 69 17.61 -9.33 6.05
N GLY A 70 17.47 -10.32 6.93
CA GLY A 70 18.49 -10.58 7.95
C GLY A 70 18.68 -9.38 8.88
N GLN A 71 19.85 -8.73 8.81
CA GLN A 71 20.16 -7.52 9.57
C GLN A 71 20.03 -6.23 8.72
N ASP A 72 19.87 -6.37 7.42
CA ASP A 72 19.85 -5.24 6.50
C ASP A 72 18.48 -4.56 6.48
N LEU A 73 18.47 -3.23 6.65
CA LEU A 73 17.29 -2.41 6.51
C LEU A 73 17.01 -2.19 5.02
N VAL A 74 15.97 -2.86 4.50
CA VAL A 74 15.54 -2.81 3.10
C VAL A 74 14.73 -1.57 2.80
N ALA A 75 13.81 -1.23 3.70
CA ALA A 75 12.94 -0.05 3.59
C ALA A 75 12.46 0.43 4.95
N VAL A 76 12.09 1.70 5.03
CA VAL A 76 11.41 2.34 6.17
C VAL A 76 10.01 2.75 5.73
N MET A 77 9.03 2.58 6.62
CA MET A 77 7.67 3.07 6.42
C MET A 77 7.14 3.75 7.68
N ASP A 78 6.51 4.91 7.49
CA ASP A 78 5.60 5.56 8.44
C ASP A 78 4.16 5.32 7.96
N LEU A 79 3.36 4.66 8.77
CA LEU A 79 1.98 4.32 8.45
C LEU A 79 1.05 4.76 9.57
N ILE A 80 0.02 5.53 9.21
CA ILE A 80 -1.02 5.99 10.12
C ILE A 80 -2.29 5.17 9.86
N ASP A 81 -2.80 4.53 10.89
CA ASP A 81 -4.03 3.73 10.85
C ASP A 81 -5.25 4.62 11.09
N GLY A 82 -6.03 4.88 10.05
CA GLY A 82 -7.27 5.66 10.17
C GLY A 82 -7.11 7.17 9.95
N TYR A 83 -6.47 7.59 8.87
CA TYR A 83 -6.38 9.00 8.47
C TYR A 83 -6.58 9.17 6.96
N PRO A 84 -7.37 10.15 6.49
CA PRO A 84 -8.18 11.13 7.25
C PRO A 84 -9.48 10.56 7.83
N THR A 85 -9.84 9.32 7.50
CA THR A 85 -11.00 8.62 8.07
C THR A 85 -10.59 7.23 8.56
N PRO A 86 -11.34 6.58 9.44
CA PRO A 86 -11.00 5.27 10.00
C PRO A 86 -10.74 4.18 8.95
N GLU A 87 -11.36 4.29 7.78
CA GLU A 87 -11.27 3.31 6.69
C GLU A 87 -10.03 3.50 5.81
N ILE A 88 -9.30 4.62 5.96
CA ILE A 88 -8.14 4.96 5.14
C ILE A 88 -6.86 4.78 5.97
N ALA A 89 -5.86 4.11 5.41
CA ALA A 89 -4.51 4.13 5.93
C ALA A 89 -3.68 5.20 5.21
N TYR A 90 -2.83 5.91 5.94
CA TYR A 90 -2.02 6.97 5.35
C TYR A 90 -0.53 6.64 5.46
N ILE A 91 0.18 6.65 4.34
CA ILE A 91 1.64 6.52 4.30
C ILE A 91 2.23 7.91 4.43
N GLY A 92 2.79 8.23 5.61
CA GLY A 92 3.50 9.48 5.88
C GLY A 92 4.89 9.50 5.25
N PHE A 93 5.57 8.34 5.26
CA PHE A 93 6.90 8.19 4.70
C PHE A 93 7.11 6.76 4.17
N PHE A 94 7.77 6.62 3.05
CA PHE A 94 8.27 5.34 2.53
C PHE A 94 9.57 5.57 1.77
N MET A 95 10.65 4.93 2.23
CA MET A 95 11.96 5.06 1.61
C MET A 95 12.63 3.70 1.51
N MET A 96 13.13 3.38 0.32
CA MET A 96 13.90 2.18 0.04
C MET A 96 15.40 2.42 0.22
N ASN A 97 16.11 1.49 0.81
CA ASN A 97 17.56 1.46 0.75
C ASN A 97 18.00 1.34 -0.72
N ARG A 98 18.98 2.18 -1.11
CA ARG A 98 19.41 2.35 -2.50
C ARG A 98 19.81 1.03 -3.17
N GLN A 99 20.47 0.14 -2.44
CA GLN A 99 20.90 -1.16 -2.98
C GLN A 99 19.75 -2.10 -3.36
N TYR A 100 18.55 -1.86 -2.85
CA TYR A 100 17.33 -2.62 -3.12
C TYR A 100 16.42 -1.96 -4.16
N GLN A 101 16.75 -0.76 -4.63
CA GLN A 101 15.99 -0.05 -5.66
C GLN A 101 16.18 -0.67 -7.05
N GLY A 102 15.27 -0.38 -7.98
CA GLY A 102 15.33 -0.89 -9.36
C GLY A 102 15.00 -2.37 -9.54
N LYS A 103 14.78 -3.12 -8.47
CA LYS A 103 14.55 -4.57 -8.46
C LYS A 103 13.07 -4.96 -8.23
N HIS A 104 12.14 -4.03 -8.40
CA HIS A 104 10.70 -4.20 -8.12
C HIS A 104 10.32 -4.50 -6.66
N ILE A 105 11.29 -4.54 -5.74
CA ILE A 105 11.10 -4.84 -4.31
C ILE A 105 10.12 -3.84 -3.67
N GLY A 106 10.29 -2.54 -3.91
CA GLY A 106 9.38 -1.54 -3.36
C GLY A 106 7.93 -1.74 -3.81
N SER A 107 7.70 -2.13 -5.08
CA SER A 107 6.35 -2.43 -5.58
C SER A 107 5.78 -3.69 -4.93
N ALA A 108 6.59 -4.71 -4.68
CA ALA A 108 6.17 -5.92 -3.97
C ALA A 108 5.76 -5.59 -2.53
N ILE A 109 6.56 -4.80 -1.80
CA ILE A 109 6.23 -4.32 -0.45
C ILE A 109 4.90 -3.57 -0.43
N ILE A 110 4.70 -2.60 -1.33
CA ILE A 110 3.44 -1.84 -1.41
C ILE A 110 2.25 -2.75 -1.75
N GLY A 111 2.46 -3.78 -2.57
CA GLY A 111 1.46 -4.80 -2.86
C GLY A 111 1.03 -5.59 -1.62
N GLU A 112 2.00 -6.11 -0.84
CA GLU A 112 1.73 -6.86 0.39
C GLU A 112 1.06 -5.98 1.46
N VAL A 113 1.53 -4.74 1.64
CA VAL A 113 0.91 -3.74 2.53
C VAL A 113 -0.54 -3.49 2.13
N ALA A 114 -0.81 -3.30 0.84
CA ALA A 114 -2.17 -3.08 0.33
C ALA A 114 -3.08 -4.30 0.57
N ASP A 115 -2.56 -5.51 0.38
CA ASP A 115 -3.31 -6.74 0.60
C ASP A 115 -3.65 -6.95 2.08
N TYR A 116 -2.69 -6.69 2.98
CA TYR A 116 -2.95 -6.74 4.41
C TYR A 116 -3.96 -5.69 4.86
N LEU A 117 -3.79 -4.43 4.46
CA LEU A 117 -4.72 -3.34 4.81
C LEU A 117 -6.14 -3.63 4.32
N ARG A 118 -6.29 -4.16 3.10
CA ARG A 118 -7.58 -4.64 2.61
C ARG A 118 -8.16 -5.74 3.49
N SER A 119 -7.33 -6.69 3.92
CA SER A 119 -7.77 -7.83 4.74
C SER A 119 -8.31 -7.42 6.11
N ILE A 120 -7.92 -6.26 6.62
CA ILE A 120 -8.41 -5.68 7.88
C ILE A 120 -9.48 -4.59 7.68
N GLY A 121 -10.06 -4.49 6.47
CA GLY A 121 -11.20 -3.63 6.16
C GLY A 121 -10.86 -2.21 5.74
N LYS A 122 -9.59 -1.89 5.43
CA LYS A 122 -9.27 -0.58 4.84
C LYS A 122 -9.76 -0.52 3.40
N THR A 123 -10.31 0.62 3.02
CA THR A 123 -10.90 0.87 1.69
C THR A 123 -9.95 1.60 0.76
N ALA A 124 -8.94 2.30 1.32
CA ALA A 124 -7.93 3.00 0.54
C ALA A 124 -6.62 3.17 1.31
N ILE A 125 -5.55 3.42 0.56
CA ILE A 125 -4.28 3.95 1.06
C ILE A 125 -4.10 5.34 0.49
N ARG A 126 -3.78 6.34 1.32
CA ARG A 126 -3.51 7.72 0.93
C ARG A 126 -2.09 8.12 1.29
N LEU A 127 -1.54 9.06 0.54
CA LEU A 127 -0.22 9.66 0.78
C LEU A 127 -0.12 11.04 0.12
N ALA A 128 0.97 11.76 0.40
CA ALA A 128 1.31 13.00 -0.29
C ALA A 128 2.67 12.88 -0.98
N ILE A 129 2.76 13.44 -2.20
CA ILE A 129 3.96 13.47 -3.02
C ILE A 129 4.37 14.94 -3.18
N ASP A 130 5.66 15.24 -3.01
CA ASP A 130 6.18 16.57 -3.30
C ASP A 130 6.00 16.91 -4.79
N LYS A 131 5.31 18.00 -5.08
CA LYS A 131 5.09 18.43 -6.46
C LYS A 131 6.43 18.72 -7.13
N GLY A 132 6.63 18.14 -8.30
CA GLY A 132 7.89 18.26 -9.04
C GLY A 132 8.85 17.07 -8.86
N ASN A 133 8.62 16.16 -7.91
CA ASN A 133 9.42 14.94 -7.75
C ASN A 133 8.98 13.85 -8.75
N PRO A 134 9.68 13.66 -9.88
CA PRO A 134 9.26 12.74 -10.94
C PRO A 134 9.45 11.28 -10.53
N GLN A 135 10.47 10.99 -9.71
CA GLN A 135 10.77 9.64 -9.25
C GLN A 135 9.64 9.12 -8.34
N SER A 136 9.24 9.93 -7.36
CA SER A 136 8.17 9.59 -6.43
C SER A 136 6.82 9.48 -7.18
N ALA A 137 6.49 10.46 -8.02
CA ALA A 137 5.26 10.45 -8.80
C ALA A 137 5.16 9.22 -9.71
N HIS A 138 6.25 8.83 -10.39
CA HIS A 138 6.30 7.63 -11.23
C HIS A 138 6.10 6.36 -10.39
N PHE A 139 6.81 6.25 -9.25
CA PHE A 139 6.71 5.08 -8.38
C PHE A 139 5.28 4.88 -7.87
N TRP A 140 4.65 5.91 -7.32
CA TRP A 140 3.32 5.80 -6.77
C TRP A 140 2.25 5.55 -7.84
N LYS A 141 2.35 6.23 -8.99
CA LYS A 141 1.45 5.97 -10.14
C LYS A 141 1.54 4.52 -10.62
N LYS A 142 2.76 3.99 -10.78
CA LYS A 142 2.99 2.59 -11.17
C LYS A 142 2.37 1.60 -10.18
N ASN A 143 2.30 1.97 -8.89
CA ASN A 143 1.71 1.15 -7.83
C ASN A 143 0.20 1.40 -7.64
N GLY A 144 -0.46 2.08 -8.57
CA GLY A 144 -1.92 2.24 -8.62
C GLY A 144 -2.46 3.39 -7.77
N PHE A 145 -1.61 4.35 -7.40
CA PHE A 145 -2.04 5.59 -6.77
C PHE A 145 -2.41 6.63 -7.82
N ASN A 146 -3.54 7.29 -7.65
CA ASN A 146 -4.01 8.38 -8.50
C ASN A 146 -4.04 9.67 -7.70
N ILE A 147 -3.56 10.77 -8.29
CA ILE A 147 -3.65 12.10 -7.68
C ILE A 147 -5.13 12.49 -7.59
N ILE A 148 -5.57 12.89 -6.40
CA ILE A 148 -6.97 13.25 -6.12
C ILE A 148 -7.14 14.76 -5.91
N PHE A 149 -6.15 15.46 -5.35
CA PHE A 149 -6.08 16.92 -5.25
C PHE A 149 -4.67 17.39 -4.92
N GLU A 150 -4.46 18.73 -5.01
CA GLU A 150 -3.26 19.41 -4.54
C GLU A 150 -3.54 20.06 -3.17
N ALA A 151 -2.56 20.00 -2.27
CA ALA A 151 -2.61 20.67 -0.97
C ALA A 151 -1.39 21.58 -0.82
N ASP A 152 -1.61 22.77 -0.29
CA ASP A 152 -0.53 23.66 0.13
C ASP A 152 -0.21 23.39 1.61
N VAL A 153 1.03 23.02 1.88
CA VAL A 153 1.53 22.80 3.24
C VAL A 153 2.69 23.76 3.45
N ASN A 154 2.44 24.88 4.13
CA ASN A 154 3.43 25.93 4.42
C ASN A 154 4.14 26.46 3.17
N GLY A 155 3.44 26.64 2.06
CA GLY A 155 3.99 27.09 0.78
C GLY A 155 4.57 25.98 -0.09
N TRP A 156 4.58 24.74 0.38
CA TRP A 156 4.99 23.56 -0.40
C TRP A 156 3.78 22.82 -0.95
N ILE A 157 3.69 22.75 -2.26
CA ILE A 157 2.59 22.05 -2.91
C ILE A 157 2.81 20.55 -2.87
N LYS A 158 1.86 19.85 -2.26
CA LYS A 158 1.82 18.37 -2.21
C LYS A 158 0.73 17.85 -3.13
N LEU A 159 1.03 16.80 -3.87
CA LEU A 159 0.05 16.04 -4.65
C LEU A 159 -0.49 14.93 -3.76
N VAL A 160 -1.71 15.07 -3.29
CA VAL A 160 -2.37 14.02 -2.51
C VAL A 160 -2.83 12.92 -3.46
N ALA A 161 -2.37 11.71 -3.22
CA ALA A 161 -2.65 10.55 -4.04
C ALA A 161 -3.29 9.44 -3.23
N GLU A 162 -4.16 8.66 -3.88
CA GLU A 162 -4.90 7.58 -3.24
C GLU A 162 -4.90 6.33 -4.11
N LYS A 163 -4.74 5.18 -3.46
CA LYS A 163 -4.92 3.84 -4.02
C LYS A 163 -6.17 3.21 -3.42
N PRO A 164 -7.25 2.98 -4.19
CA PRO A 164 -8.40 2.24 -3.72
C PRO A 164 -8.04 0.79 -3.38
N LEU A 165 -8.66 0.27 -2.33
CA LEU A 165 -8.55 -1.13 -1.91
C LEU A 165 -9.96 -1.77 -2.00
N PRO A 166 -10.44 -2.08 -3.20
CA PRO A 166 -11.75 -2.68 -3.35
C PRO A 166 -11.82 -4.03 -2.63
N GLU A 167 -12.98 -4.34 -2.09
CA GLU A 167 -13.24 -5.65 -1.49
C GLU A 167 -12.96 -6.75 -2.52
N ARG A 168 -12.28 -7.81 -2.08
CA ARG A 168 -12.06 -8.99 -2.94
C ARG A 168 -13.34 -9.83 -2.96
N ILE A 169 -13.90 -10.00 -4.13
CA ILE A 169 -15.01 -10.90 -4.36
C ILE A 169 -14.44 -12.23 -4.83
N ILE A 170 -14.32 -13.18 -3.90
CA ILE A 170 -13.79 -14.50 -4.22
C ILE A 170 -14.94 -15.41 -4.68
N ALA A 171 -14.84 -15.91 -5.90
CA ALA A 171 -15.78 -16.88 -6.43
C ALA A 171 -15.65 -18.24 -5.72
N ALA A 172 -16.68 -19.08 -5.82
CA ALA A 172 -16.65 -20.45 -5.31
C ALA A 172 -15.53 -21.32 -5.93
N CYS A 173 -15.00 -20.92 -7.09
CA CYS A 173 -13.83 -21.55 -7.72
C CYS A 173 -12.47 -21.06 -7.15
N GLY A 174 -12.49 -20.18 -6.15
CA GLY A 174 -11.29 -19.60 -5.54
C GLY A 174 -10.67 -18.42 -6.30
N ASN A 175 -11.21 -18.02 -7.45
CA ASN A 175 -10.69 -16.88 -8.22
C ASN A 175 -11.21 -15.56 -7.63
N ASP A 176 -10.33 -14.52 -7.66
CA ASP A 176 -10.69 -13.15 -7.33
C ASP A 176 -11.51 -12.54 -8.47
N CYS A 177 -12.82 -12.39 -8.25
CA CYS A 177 -13.73 -11.80 -9.21
C CYS A 177 -13.70 -10.27 -9.24
N SER A 178 -13.09 -9.61 -8.28
CA SER A 178 -13.00 -8.14 -8.23
C SER A 178 -12.20 -7.57 -9.40
N ALA A 179 -11.23 -8.34 -9.92
CA ALA A 179 -10.43 -8.01 -11.09
C ALA A 179 -10.78 -8.85 -12.34
N CYS A 180 -11.81 -9.69 -12.27
CA CYS A 180 -12.18 -10.55 -13.39
C CYS A 180 -12.88 -9.74 -14.49
N PRO A 181 -12.40 -9.77 -15.76
CA PRO A 181 -13.05 -9.05 -16.86
C PRO A 181 -14.53 -9.43 -17.04
N ARG A 182 -14.90 -10.66 -16.74
CA ARG A 182 -16.29 -11.13 -16.82
C ARG A 182 -17.19 -10.56 -15.74
N TYR A 183 -16.64 -10.20 -14.58
CA TYR A 183 -17.38 -9.57 -13.48
C TYR A 183 -17.46 -8.05 -13.65
N THR A 184 -16.43 -7.44 -14.24
CA THR A 184 -16.32 -5.98 -14.39
C THR A 184 -16.87 -5.44 -15.69
N THR A 185 -17.17 -6.30 -16.69
CA THR A 185 -17.79 -5.93 -17.97
C THR A 185 -19.27 -6.26 -17.99
N PRO A 186 -20.13 -5.43 -18.64
CA PRO A 186 -21.54 -5.78 -18.81
C PRO A 186 -21.73 -7.15 -19.44
N PRO A 187 -22.82 -7.91 -19.05
CA PRO A 187 -23.90 -7.50 -18.17
C PRO A 187 -23.59 -7.56 -16.66
N PHE A 188 -22.42 -8.00 -16.26
CA PHE A 188 -22.07 -8.21 -14.85
C PHE A 188 -21.26 -7.03 -14.31
N THR A 189 -21.94 -6.14 -13.60
CA THR A 189 -21.29 -5.03 -12.87
C THR A 189 -21.41 -5.25 -11.37
N LYS A 190 -20.51 -4.63 -10.60
CA LYS A 190 -20.49 -4.75 -9.13
C LYS A 190 -21.78 -4.30 -8.44
N THR A 191 -22.64 -3.57 -9.15
CA THR A 191 -23.90 -3.03 -8.64
C THR A 191 -25.10 -3.94 -8.92
N GLU A 192 -24.92 -5.04 -9.65
CA GLU A 192 -26.01 -5.84 -10.20
C GLU A 192 -26.24 -7.17 -9.48
N GLY A 193 -25.98 -7.21 -8.19
CA GLY A 193 -26.40 -8.36 -7.40
C GLY A 193 -25.27 -9.09 -6.66
N THR A 194 -25.68 -10.03 -5.86
CA THR A 194 -24.80 -10.90 -5.11
C THR A 194 -24.21 -11.99 -6.02
N TYR A 195 -23.09 -12.57 -5.62
CA TYR A 195 -22.51 -13.72 -6.33
C TYR A 195 -23.52 -14.83 -6.63
N LYS A 196 -24.49 -15.04 -5.74
CA LYS A 196 -25.55 -16.05 -5.90
C LYS A 196 -26.46 -15.72 -7.08
N GLU A 197 -26.81 -14.46 -7.28
CA GLU A 197 -27.65 -14.00 -8.40
C GLU A 197 -26.86 -14.08 -9.71
N LEU A 198 -25.60 -13.63 -9.73
CA LEU A 198 -24.73 -13.76 -10.89
C LEU A 198 -24.51 -15.22 -11.30
N ARG A 199 -24.47 -16.12 -10.33
CA ARG A 199 -24.35 -17.56 -10.57
C ARG A 199 -25.58 -18.15 -11.24
N ALA A 200 -26.74 -17.67 -10.88
CA ALA A 200 -28.01 -18.12 -11.49
C ALA A 200 -28.13 -17.70 -12.96
N GLU A 201 -27.53 -16.57 -13.33
CA GLU A 201 -27.54 -16.06 -14.70
C GLU A 201 -26.46 -16.69 -15.61
N MET A 202 -25.53 -17.49 -15.04
CA MET A 202 -24.43 -18.13 -15.77
C MET A 202 -24.42 -19.67 -15.67
N PRO A 203 -25.55 -20.36 -15.83
CA PRO A 203 -25.63 -21.80 -15.54
C PRO A 203 -24.76 -22.66 -16.46
N VAL A 204 -24.48 -22.20 -17.69
CA VAL A 204 -23.68 -22.95 -18.69
C VAL A 204 -22.19 -22.96 -18.37
N MET A 205 -21.70 -21.98 -17.62
CA MET A 205 -20.26 -21.89 -17.31
C MET A 205 -19.84 -22.73 -16.10
N GLU A 206 -20.75 -23.03 -15.18
CA GLU A 206 -20.50 -23.90 -14.03
C GLU A 206 -20.27 -25.35 -14.44
N ASN A 207 -21.06 -25.85 -15.39
CA ASN A 207 -20.96 -27.25 -15.83
C ASN A 207 -19.66 -27.60 -16.55
N LYS A 208 -18.94 -26.63 -17.10
CA LYS A 208 -17.67 -26.87 -17.80
C LYS A 208 -16.43 -26.83 -16.91
N ARG A 209 -16.52 -26.24 -15.70
CA ARG A 209 -15.36 -26.04 -14.81
C ARG A 209 -15.33 -26.94 -13.58
N LEU A 210 -16.43 -27.62 -13.26
CA LEU A 210 -16.53 -28.45 -12.06
C LEU A 210 -16.18 -29.94 -12.29
N LEU A 211 -15.89 -30.33 -13.52
CA LEU A 211 -15.39 -31.68 -13.80
C LEU A 211 -13.87 -31.63 -13.97
N PRO A 212 -13.10 -32.30 -13.10
CA PRO A 212 -11.69 -32.54 -13.37
C PRO A 212 -11.57 -33.27 -14.72
N ALA A 213 -10.60 -32.86 -15.54
CA ALA A 213 -10.28 -33.58 -16.77
C ALA A 213 -9.96 -35.03 -16.42
N GLY A 214 -10.88 -35.98 -16.78
CA GLY A 214 -10.64 -37.41 -16.55
C GLY A 214 -11.80 -38.22 -15.95
N LEU A 215 -12.91 -37.61 -15.53
CA LEU A 215 -14.10 -38.38 -15.11
C LEU A 215 -15.12 -38.45 -16.24
N SER A 216 -15.08 -39.53 -17.03
CA SER A 216 -16.18 -39.93 -17.92
C SER A 216 -17.40 -40.36 -17.07
N ARG A 217 -18.56 -39.79 -17.36
CA ARG A 217 -19.82 -40.35 -16.85
C ARG A 217 -20.05 -41.74 -17.50
N THR A 218 -20.00 -42.77 -16.73
CA THR A 218 -20.69 -44.01 -17.03
C THR A 218 -22.14 -43.86 -16.61
#